data_9ecca6e4a619c347a908bc0cb4f31075
#
_entry.id   9ecca6e4a619c347a908bc0cb4f31075
#
_cell.length_a   1.000
_cell.length_b   1.000
_cell.length_c   1.000
_cell.angle_alpha   90.00
_cell.angle_beta   90.00
_cell.angle_gamma   90.00
#
_symmetry.space_group_name_H-M   'P 1'
#
loop_
_entity.id
_entity.type
_entity.pdbx_description
1 polymer ?
#
loop_
_entity_poly.entity_id
_entity_poly.type
_entity_poly.pdbx_seq_one_letter_code
_entity_poly.pdbx_strand_id
1 'polypeptide(L)'
;MLSRWYSSIRFTKEHALEIAALFDYSQATEDELKLAYKKYNNYLKNDDAPRYLYIIRCGRSKYYKIGVTNDLEKRLATHQTGCPYELKLICYFEADLDDYLGKEIAYLESFLHNNYSEFRVRGEWFELSFGHLSDIAMFLELDRELAFRVCSSSEFSCYYSRQLNWGNAED
;
A
#
# COMPACT_ATOMS: atom_id res chain seq x y z
N MET A 1 12.33 8.70 3.28
CA MET A 1 11.49 9.76 3.89
C MET A 1 10.58 10.48 2.87
N LEU A 2 10.71 10.23 1.56
CA LEU A 2 9.92 10.82 0.48
C LEU A 2 8.57 10.14 0.25
N SER A 3 8.44 8.85 0.55
CA SER A 3 7.23 8.05 0.32
C SER A 3 5.99 8.48 1.13
N ARG A 4 6.18 9.16 2.27
CA ARG A 4 5.08 9.55 3.17
C ARG A 4 4.14 10.66 2.65
N TRP A 5 4.53 11.41 1.62
CA TRP A 5 3.78 12.58 1.14
C TRP A 5 2.86 12.30 -0.06
N TYR A 6 2.99 11.15 -0.74
CA TYR A 6 2.43 10.93 -2.07
C TYR A 6 1.17 10.08 -2.18
N SER A 7 0.63 9.63 -1.13
CA SER A 7 -0.33 8.54 -1.11
C SER A 7 -1.80 8.92 -1.26
N SER A 8 -2.14 10.16 -1.57
CA SER A 8 -3.55 10.56 -1.81
C SER A 8 -3.83 11.12 -3.19
N ILE A 9 -2.83 11.19 -4.07
CA ILE A 9 -2.97 11.86 -5.36
C ILE A 9 -2.44 10.89 -6.43
N ARG A 10 -3.28 10.61 -7.45
CA ARG A 10 -2.83 9.92 -8.65
C ARG A 10 -1.59 10.65 -9.17
N PHE A 11 -0.44 9.99 -9.15
CA PHE A 11 0.84 10.59 -9.46
C PHE A 11 0.85 11.00 -10.93
N THR A 12 0.70 12.28 -11.22
CA THR A 12 0.76 12.83 -12.57
C THR A 12 2.15 13.37 -12.85
N LYS A 13 2.45 13.60 -14.15
CA LYS A 13 3.70 14.25 -14.57
C LYS A 13 3.88 15.62 -13.93
N GLU A 14 2.77 16.35 -13.75
CA GLU A 14 2.76 17.66 -13.08
C GLU A 14 3.16 17.54 -11.63
N HIS A 15 2.63 16.56 -10.90
CA HIS A 15 3.02 16.30 -9.51
C HIS A 15 4.50 15.93 -9.37
N ALA A 16 5.05 15.15 -10.31
CA ALA A 16 6.48 14.85 -10.29
C ALA A 16 7.34 16.10 -10.49
N LEU A 17 6.90 17.03 -11.33
CA LEU A 17 7.60 18.30 -11.55
C LEU A 17 7.48 19.23 -10.35
N GLU A 18 6.30 19.29 -9.70
CA GLU A 18 6.09 20.07 -8.47
C GLU A 18 6.99 19.55 -7.35
N ILE A 19 7.10 18.24 -7.23
CA ILE A 19 7.96 17.60 -6.23
C ILE A 19 9.43 17.82 -6.57
N ALA A 20 9.80 17.65 -7.84
CA ALA A 20 11.13 17.97 -8.31
C ALA A 20 11.53 19.41 -7.97
N ALA A 21 10.57 20.34 -8.01
CA ALA A 21 10.79 21.74 -7.63
C ALA A 21 10.92 21.97 -6.12
N LEU A 22 10.39 21.06 -5.26
CA LEU A 22 10.49 21.15 -3.80
C LEU A 22 11.81 20.56 -3.25
N PHE A 23 12.53 19.79 -4.06
CA PHE A 23 13.83 19.24 -3.69
C PHE A 23 14.95 20.16 -4.17
N ASP A 24 15.86 20.46 -3.26
CA ASP A 24 17.15 21.06 -3.62
C ASP A 24 18.02 20.01 -4.34
N TYR A 25 17.79 19.86 -5.65
CA TYR A 25 18.63 19.02 -6.53
C TYR A 25 20.01 19.61 -6.77
N SER A 26 20.37 20.72 -6.11
CA SER A 26 21.66 21.38 -6.27
C SER A 26 22.85 20.48 -5.92
N GLN A 27 22.59 19.39 -5.20
CA GLN A 27 23.59 18.40 -4.78
C GLN A 27 23.53 17.07 -5.56
N ALA A 28 22.49 16.83 -6.37
CA ALA A 28 22.38 15.61 -7.15
C ALA A 28 23.27 15.70 -8.40
N THR A 29 23.99 14.62 -8.68
CA THR A 29 24.76 14.51 -9.91
C THR A 29 23.85 14.37 -11.12
N GLU A 30 24.34 14.75 -12.29
CA GLU A 30 23.59 14.63 -13.55
C GLU A 30 23.15 13.18 -13.85
N ASP A 31 23.97 12.19 -13.44
CA ASP A 31 23.66 10.77 -13.64
C ASP A 31 22.57 10.27 -12.69
N GLU A 32 22.56 10.75 -11.45
CA GLU A 32 21.46 10.47 -10.49
C GLU A 32 20.14 11.05 -10.97
N LEU A 33 20.16 12.28 -11.49
CA LEU A 33 18.96 12.89 -12.08
C LEU A 33 18.45 12.13 -13.32
N LYS A 34 19.35 11.70 -14.21
CA LYS A 34 18.99 10.88 -15.37
C LYS A 34 18.39 9.54 -14.96
N LEU A 35 18.97 8.90 -13.94
CA LEU A 35 18.48 7.62 -13.43
C LEU A 35 17.08 7.78 -12.80
N ALA A 36 16.90 8.78 -11.94
CA ALA A 36 15.62 9.09 -11.31
C ALA A 36 14.52 9.36 -12.36
N TYR A 37 14.84 10.16 -13.39
CA TYR A 37 13.93 10.45 -14.48
C TYR A 37 13.58 9.22 -15.32
N LYS A 38 14.55 8.31 -15.55
CA LYS A 38 14.31 7.04 -16.24
C LYS A 38 13.39 6.12 -15.44
N LYS A 39 13.62 5.98 -14.16
CA LYS A 39 12.78 5.17 -13.24
C LYS A 39 11.35 5.71 -13.23
N TYR A 40 11.19 7.01 -13.06
CA TYR A 40 9.88 7.67 -13.09
C TYR A 40 9.13 7.45 -14.40
N ASN A 41 9.78 7.63 -15.55
CA ASN A 41 9.15 7.38 -16.85
C ASN A 41 8.76 5.92 -17.06
N ASN A 42 9.55 4.97 -16.54
CA ASN A 42 9.20 3.55 -16.58
C ASN A 42 7.99 3.25 -15.71
N TYR A 43 7.91 3.84 -14.52
CA TYR A 43 6.76 3.74 -13.63
C TYR A 43 5.48 4.25 -14.30
N LEU A 44 5.53 5.41 -14.97
CA LEU A 44 4.37 5.97 -15.67
C LEU A 44 3.94 5.18 -16.90
N LYS A 45 4.87 4.55 -17.62
CA LYS A 45 4.56 3.77 -18.84
C LYS A 45 3.90 2.44 -18.57
N ASN A 46 4.01 1.93 -17.35
CA ASN A 46 3.48 0.61 -17.00
C ASN A 46 2.14 0.74 -16.25
N ASP A 47 1.13 1.27 -16.94
CA ASP A 47 -0.19 1.54 -16.37
C ASP A 47 -0.92 0.30 -15.84
N ASP A 48 -0.59 -0.89 -16.35
CA ASP A 48 -1.20 -2.16 -15.93
C ASP A 48 -0.51 -2.80 -14.72
N ALA A 49 0.68 -2.32 -14.35
CA ALA A 49 1.39 -2.87 -13.19
C ALA A 49 0.65 -2.56 -11.89
N PRO A 50 0.51 -3.52 -10.96
CA PRO A 50 -0.08 -3.26 -9.66
C PRO A 50 0.79 -2.25 -8.88
N ARG A 51 0.13 -1.25 -8.31
CA ARG A 51 0.76 -0.16 -7.53
C ARG A 51 0.34 -0.16 -6.08
N TYR A 52 -0.80 -0.80 -5.78
CA TYR A 52 -1.38 -0.83 -4.45
C TYR A 52 -1.60 -2.26 -4.00
N LEU A 53 -1.16 -2.56 -2.79
CA LEU A 53 -1.64 -3.70 -2.02
C LEU A 53 -2.76 -3.17 -1.12
N TYR A 54 -3.95 -3.76 -1.21
CA TYR A 54 -5.13 -3.29 -0.49
C TYR A 54 -5.71 -4.33 0.45
N ILE A 55 -6.40 -3.87 1.47
CA ILE A 55 -7.22 -4.67 2.35
C ILE A 55 -8.66 -4.16 2.31
N ILE A 56 -9.58 -5.00 1.85
CA ILE A 56 -11.02 -4.74 1.78
C ILE A 56 -11.72 -5.61 2.82
N ARG A 57 -12.68 -5.04 3.56
CA ARG A 57 -13.54 -5.73 4.52
C ARG A 57 -14.92 -6.02 3.94
N CYS A 58 -15.47 -7.20 4.20
CA CYS A 58 -16.84 -7.57 3.84
C CYS A 58 -17.81 -7.20 4.97
N GLY A 59 -18.64 -6.19 4.75
CA GLY A 59 -19.65 -5.74 5.70
C GLY A 59 -19.06 -5.43 7.09
N ARG A 60 -19.70 -5.99 8.13
CA ARG A 60 -19.23 -5.92 9.53
C ARG A 60 -18.56 -7.23 9.98
N SER A 61 -18.27 -8.15 9.06
CA SER A 61 -17.64 -9.43 9.37
C SER A 61 -16.13 -9.29 9.69
N LYS A 62 -15.51 -10.42 10.02
CA LYS A 62 -14.04 -10.55 10.13
C LYS A 62 -13.40 -11.02 8.81
N TYR A 63 -14.13 -10.94 7.70
CA TYR A 63 -13.63 -11.38 6.40
C TYR A 63 -12.99 -10.22 5.66
N TYR A 64 -11.72 -10.40 5.35
CA TYR A 64 -10.89 -9.42 4.66
C TYR A 64 -10.31 -10.02 3.41
N LYS A 65 -10.29 -9.22 2.36
CA LYS A 65 -9.62 -9.56 1.10
C LYS A 65 -8.30 -8.80 1.03
N ILE A 66 -7.23 -9.54 0.77
CA ILE A 66 -5.91 -8.99 0.47
C ILE A 66 -5.68 -9.16 -1.03
N GLY A 67 -5.28 -8.09 -1.71
CA GLY A 67 -5.03 -8.12 -3.15
C GLY A 67 -4.24 -6.93 -3.64
N VAL A 68 -3.86 -6.96 -4.91
CA VAL A 68 -3.13 -5.87 -5.57
C VAL A 68 -3.92 -5.28 -6.74
N THR A 69 -3.66 -4.01 -7.03
CA THR A 69 -4.31 -3.30 -8.15
C THR A 69 -3.49 -2.06 -8.54
N ASN A 70 -3.71 -1.56 -9.75
CA ASN A 70 -3.29 -0.22 -10.17
C ASN A 70 -4.40 0.83 -9.97
N ASP A 71 -5.65 0.41 -9.68
CA ASP A 71 -6.81 1.29 -9.51
C ASP A 71 -7.72 0.77 -8.39
N LEU A 72 -7.64 1.42 -7.23
CA LEU A 72 -8.38 1.02 -6.01
C LEU A 72 -9.90 1.14 -6.17
N GLU A 73 -10.37 2.24 -6.79
CA GLU A 73 -11.81 2.51 -6.95
C GLU A 73 -12.44 1.49 -7.89
N LYS A 74 -11.84 1.28 -9.06
CA LYS A 74 -12.30 0.30 -10.03
C LYS A 74 -12.28 -1.12 -9.46
N ARG A 75 -11.24 -1.47 -8.68
CA ARG A 75 -11.12 -2.77 -8.05
C ARG A 75 -12.22 -2.99 -7.00
N LEU A 76 -12.46 -2.00 -6.13
CA LEU A 76 -13.53 -2.06 -5.13
C LEU A 76 -14.89 -2.21 -5.79
N ALA A 77 -15.20 -1.40 -6.81
CA ALA A 77 -16.45 -1.48 -7.57
C ALA A 77 -16.66 -2.87 -8.23
N THR A 78 -15.60 -3.42 -8.81
CA THR A 78 -15.63 -4.76 -9.43
C THR A 78 -15.98 -5.84 -8.39
N HIS A 79 -15.37 -5.80 -7.21
CA HIS A 79 -15.66 -6.77 -6.15
C HIS A 79 -17.05 -6.57 -5.57
N GLN A 80 -17.53 -5.34 -5.45
CA GLN A 80 -18.85 -5.02 -4.93
C GLN A 80 -19.96 -5.65 -5.77
N THR A 81 -19.80 -5.74 -7.08
CA THR A 81 -20.81 -6.33 -7.99
C THR A 81 -21.14 -7.78 -7.64
N GLY A 82 -20.15 -8.53 -7.13
CA GLY A 82 -20.33 -9.95 -6.76
C GLY A 82 -20.59 -10.20 -5.26
N CYS A 83 -20.71 -9.14 -4.44
CA CYS A 83 -20.87 -9.26 -3.00
C CYS A 83 -22.19 -8.63 -2.53
N PRO A 84 -23.07 -9.38 -1.81
CA PRO A 84 -24.33 -8.84 -1.31
C PRO A 84 -24.17 -7.91 -0.10
N TYR A 85 -22.97 -7.86 0.49
CA TYR A 85 -22.65 -6.98 1.61
C TYR A 85 -21.80 -5.81 1.13
N GLU A 86 -21.96 -4.64 1.77
CA GLU A 86 -21.11 -3.48 1.49
C GLU A 86 -19.62 -3.83 1.73
N LEU A 87 -18.79 -3.62 0.70
CA LEU A 87 -17.35 -3.75 0.79
C LEU A 87 -16.72 -2.42 1.17
N LYS A 88 -15.80 -2.44 2.12
CA LYS A 88 -15.06 -1.25 2.56
C LYS A 88 -13.58 -1.43 2.37
N LEU A 89 -12.95 -0.47 1.69
CA LEU A 89 -11.50 -0.35 1.68
C LEU A 89 -11.06 0.09 3.09
N ILE A 90 -10.28 -0.75 3.76
CA ILE A 90 -9.80 -0.50 5.12
C ILE A 90 -8.49 0.25 5.11
N CYS A 91 -7.57 -0.20 4.28
CA CYS A 91 -6.27 0.44 4.05
C CYS A 91 -5.68 0.00 2.72
N TYR A 92 -4.64 0.69 2.32
CA TYR A 92 -3.77 0.27 1.23
C TYR A 92 -2.33 0.71 1.47
N PHE A 93 -1.42 0.04 0.76
CA PHE A 93 0.01 0.30 0.74
C PHE A 93 0.40 0.59 -0.70
N GLU A 94 1.20 1.62 -0.90
CA GLU A 94 1.65 2.04 -2.23
C GLU A 94 3.06 1.49 -2.48
N ALA A 95 3.25 0.88 -3.66
CA ALA A 95 4.55 0.41 -4.09
C ALA A 95 5.53 1.57 -4.29
N ASP A 96 6.81 1.31 -4.06
CA ASP A 96 7.87 2.25 -4.40
C ASP A 96 7.90 2.50 -5.92
N LEU A 97 8.38 3.69 -6.30
CA LEU A 97 8.62 4.05 -7.70
C LEU A 97 9.61 3.11 -8.41
N ASP A 98 10.47 2.45 -7.66
CA ASP A 98 11.40 1.44 -8.18
C ASP A 98 10.71 0.14 -8.59
N ASP A 99 9.53 -0.16 -8.01
CA ASP A 99 8.70 -1.30 -8.40
C ASP A 99 7.77 -0.98 -9.60
N TYR A 100 8.32 -0.34 -10.62
CA TYR A 100 7.55 0.05 -11.82
C TYR A 100 6.92 -1.12 -12.59
N LEU A 101 7.34 -2.35 -12.33
CA LEU A 101 6.74 -3.59 -12.87
C LEU A 101 5.73 -4.22 -11.92
N GLY A 102 5.56 -3.69 -10.72
CA GLY A 102 4.69 -4.24 -9.68
C GLY A 102 5.11 -5.64 -9.18
N LYS A 103 6.37 -6.01 -9.36
CA LYS A 103 6.86 -7.36 -8.98
C LYS A 103 7.01 -7.50 -7.48
N GLU A 104 7.51 -6.47 -6.81
CA GLU A 104 7.68 -6.51 -5.36
C GLU A 104 6.32 -6.54 -4.67
N ILE A 105 5.39 -5.67 -5.06
CA ILE A 105 4.07 -5.62 -4.44
C ILE A 105 3.26 -6.91 -4.70
N ALA A 106 3.40 -7.53 -5.89
CA ALA A 106 2.81 -8.84 -6.20
C ALA A 106 3.45 -9.97 -5.39
N TYR A 107 4.77 -9.90 -5.15
CA TYR A 107 5.45 -10.83 -4.25
C TYR A 107 4.93 -10.70 -2.82
N LEU A 108 4.77 -9.48 -2.31
CA LEU A 108 4.25 -9.22 -0.96
C LEU A 108 2.81 -9.73 -0.79
N GLU A 109 1.95 -9.56 -1.81
CA GLU A 109 0.62 -10.19 -1.82
C GLU A 109 0.72 -11.70 -1.62
N SER A 110 1.55 -12.36 -2.45
CA SER A 110 1.75 -13.81 -2.38
C SER A 110 2.33 -14.26 -1.04
N PHE A 111 3.27 -13.50 -0.49
CA PHE A 111 3.85 -13.74 0.82
C PHE A 111 2.79 -13.67 1.93
N LEU A 112 1.95 -12.63 1.95
CA LEU A 112 0.86 -12.51 2.90
C LEU A 112 -0.16 -13.63 2.75
N HIS A 113 -0.52 -14.00 1.52
CA HIS A 113 -1.43 -15.10 1.25
C HIS A 113 -0.92 -16.44 1.79
N ASN A 114 0.39 -16.66 1.78
CA ASN A 114 1.02 -17.87 2.33
C ASN A 114 1.07 -17.81 3.86
N ASN A 115 1.51 -16.69 4.43
CA ASN A 115 1.63 -16.54 5.89
C ASN A 115 0.28 -16.63 6.62
N TYR A 116 -0.80 -16.16 5.99
CA TYR A 116 -2.15 -16.22 6.55
C TYR A 116 -2.99 -17.35 5.94
N SER A 117 -2.37 -18.36 5.33
CA SER A 117 -3.07 -19.46 4.64
C SER A 117 -4.01 -20.25 5.56
N GLU A 118 -3.69 -20.40 6.84
CA GLU A 118 -4.54 -21.06 7.85
C GLU A 118 -5.85 -20.29 8.15
N PHE A 119 -5.86 -18.97 7.91
CA PHE A 119 -7.04 -18.12 8.07
C PHE A 119 -7.81 -17.94 6.76
N ARG A 120 -7.41 -18.62 5.69
CA ARG A 120 -8.05 -18.51 4.37
C ARG A 120 -9.42 -19.17 4.38
N VAL A 121 -10.44 -18.38 4.03
CA VAL A 121 -11.83 -18.86 3.92
C VAL A 121 -12.11 -19.32 2.49
N ARG A 122 -11.79 -18.47 1.50
CA ARG A 122 -12.00 -18.78 0.09
C ARG A 122 -11.21 -17.82 -0.81
N GLY A 123 -10.46 -18.34 -1.78
CA GLY A 123 -9.68 -17.53 -2.73
C GLY A 123 -8.74 -16.59 -1.98
N GLU A 124 -8.92 -15.29 -2.15
CA GLU A 124 -8.14 -14.22 -1.51
C GLU A 124 -8.84 -13.62 -0.27
N TRP A 125 -9.86 -14.32 0.25
CA TRP A 125 -10.59 -13.94 1.47
C TRP A 125 -10.07 -14.70 2.69
N PHE A 126 -9.84 -13.96 3.77
CA PHE A 126 -9.25 -14.43 5.02
C PHE A 126 -10.10 -14.00 6.21
N GLU A 127 -10.23 -14.84 7.23
CA GLU A 127 -10.79 -14.45 8.52
C GLU A 127 -9.69 -13.90 9.42
N LEU A 128 -9.57 -12.57 9.50
CA LEU A 128 -8.50 -11.90 10.21
C LEU A 128 -9.00 -11.18 11.47
N SER A 129 -8.15 -11.12 12.48
CA SER A 129 -8.33 -10.29 13.67
C SER A 129 -7.68 -8.91 13.46
N PHE A 130 -8.01 -7.95 14.34
CA PHE A 130 -7.33 -6.65 14.38
C PHE A 130 -5.82 -6.78 14.66
N GLY A 131 -5.41 -7.79 15.44
CA GLY A 131 -4.00 -8.10 15.65
C GLY A 131 -3.30 -8.48 14.35
N HIS A 132 -3.92 -9.36 13.54
CA HIS A 132 -3.37 -9.75 12.23
C HIS A 132 -3.24 -8.54 11.28
N LEU A 133 -4.24 -7.64 11.26
CA LEU A 133 -4.17 -6.43 10.43
C LEU A 133 -3.04 -5.50 10.89
N SER A 134 -2.85 -5.35 12.20
CA SER A 134 -1.74 -4.57 12.76
C SER A 134 -0.38 -5.17 12.41
N ASP A 135 -0.23 -6.50 12.47
CA ASP A 135 1.01 -7.18 12.13
C ASP A 135 1.33 -7.03 10.64
N ILE A 136 0.32 -7.12 9.76
CA ILE A 136 0.47 -6.84 8.33
C ILE A 136 0.91 -5.38 8.10
N ALA A 137 0.27 -4.42 8.78
CA ALA A 137 0.59 -3.00 8.63
C ALA A 137 2.03 -2.71 9.09
N MET A 138 2.44 -3.24 10.24
CA MET A 138 3.81 -3.10 10.75
C MET A 138 4.83 -3.69 9.77
N PHE A 139 4.61 -4.90 9.29
CA PHE A 139 5.51 -5.54 8.34
C PHE A 139 5.66 -4.74 7.04
N LEU A 140 4.55 -4.30 6.45
CA LEU A 140 4.60 -3.60 5.15
C LEU A 140 5.13 -2.16 5.27
N GLU A 141 4.78 -1.44 6.33
CA GLU A 141 5.23 -0.05 6.52
C GLU A 141 6.65 0.03 7.08
N LEU A 142 6.96 -0.74 8.13
CA LEU A 142 8.23 -0.61 8.83
C LEU A 142 9.34 -1.47 8.21
N ASP A 143 9.04 -2.73 7.87
CA ASP A 143 10.06 -3.65 7.35
C ASP A 143 10.22 -3.53 5.82
N ARG A 144 9.16 -3.08 5.12
CA ARG A 144 9.16 -2.93 3.65
C ARG A 144 9.06 -1.48 3.19
N GLU A 145 8.98 -0.53 4.12
CA GLU A 145 8.96 0.92 3.83
C GLU A 145 7.86 1.37 2.85
N LEU A 146 6.78 0.58 2.72
CA LEU A 146 5.67 0.95 1.84
C LEU A 146 4.86 2.10 2.44
N ALA A 147 4.42 3.02 1.60
CA ALA A 147 3.55 4.11 2.01
C ALA A 147 2.18 3.57 2.43
N PHE A 148 1.88 3.64 3.73
CA PHE A 148 0.67 3.11 4.35
C PHE A 148 -0.43 4.17 4.46
N ARG A 149 -1.65 3.82 4.01
CA ARG A 149 -2.84 4.65 4.11
C ARG A 149 -3.99 3.93 4.77
N VAL A 150 -4.45 4.50 5.86
CA VAL A 150 -5.60 3.99 6.63
C VAL A 150 -6.86 4.70 6.19
N CYS A 151 -7.86 3.92 5.77
CA CYS A 151 -9.20 4.39 5.43
C CYS A 151 -10.18 4.21 6.60
N SER A 152 -9.88 3.27 7.53
CA SER A 152 -10.65 3.05 8.76
C SER A 152 -9.71 2.81 9.93
N SER A 153 -9.71 3.73 10.89
CA SER A 153 -8.82 3.68 12.06
C SER A 153 -9.24 2.64 13.11
N SER A 154 -10.51 2.19 13.08
CA SER A 154 -11.02 1.24 14.08
C SER A 154 -10.35 -0.14 13.98
N GLU A 155 -9.99 -0.55 12.78
CA GLU A 155 -9.33 -1.83 12.52
C GLU A 155 -7.85 -1.82 12.92
N PHE A 156 -7.25 -0.65 13.06
CA PHE A 156 -5.82 -0.47 13.37
C PHE A 156 -5.55 0.08 14.76
N SER A 157 -6.50 -0.02 15.68
CA SER A 157 -6.33 0.46 17.07
C SER A 157 -5.10 -0.16 17.76
N CYS A 158 -4.87 -1.45 17.57
CA CYS A 158 -3.70 -2.16 18.12
C CYS A 158 -2.39 -1.68 17.50
N TYR A 159 -2.37 -1.38 16.19
CA TYR A 159 -1.23 -0.85 15.49
C TYR A 159 -0.81 0.51 16.05
N TYR A 160 -1.75 1.44 16.20
CA TYR A 160 -1.46 2.75 16.79
C TYR A 160 -0.99 2.68 18.24
N SER A 161 -1.56 1.78 19.04
CA SER A 161 -1.13 1.58 20.42
C SER A 161 0.31 1.07 20.51
N ARG A 162 0.74 0.20 19.59
CA ARG A 162 2.13 -0.27 19.53
C ARG A 162 3.08 0.85 19.10
N GLN A 163 2.73 1.63 18.07
CA GLN A 163 3.58 2.76 17.64
C GLN A 163 3.79 3.81 18.73
N LEU A 164 2.75 4.13 19.51
CA LEU A 164 2.87 5.08 20.63
C LEU A 164 3.81 4.56 21.73
N ASN A 165 3.83 3.26 21.98
CA ASN A 165 4.73 2.66 22.98
C ASN A 165 6.20 2.62 22.51
N TRP A 166 6.47 2.53 21.21
CA TRP A 166 7.84 2.57 20.66
C TRP A 166 8.44 3.98 20.72
N GLY A 167 7.63 5.02 20.52
CA GLY A 167 8.09 6.40 20.65
C GLY A 167 8.44 6.84 22.08
N ASN A 168 8.03 6.09 23.10
CA ASN A 168 8.31 6.36 24.51
C ASN A 168 9.44 5.50 25.09
N ALA A 169 10.09 4.64 24.30
CA ALA A 169 11.16 3.74 24.73
C ALA A 169 12.58 4.28 24.48
N GLU A 170 12.69 5.49 23.92
CA GLU A 170 13.97 6.15 23.60
C GLU A 170 14.32 7.33 24.54
N ASP A 171 13.74 7.41 25.76
CA ASP A 171 14.15 8.36 26.80
C ASP A 171 14.91 7.68 27.95
#